data_4da65d8089b5dfcce30313c23120870a
#
_entry.id   4da65d8089b5dfcce30313c23120870a
#
_cell.length_a   1.000
_cell.length_b   1.000
_cell.length_c   1.000
_cell.angle_alpha   90.00
_cell.angle_beta   90.00
_cell.angle_gamma   90.00
#
_symmetry.space_group_name_H-M   'P 1'
#
loop_
_entity.id
_entity.type
_entity.pdbx_description
1 polymer ?
#
loop_
_entity_poly.entity_id
_entity_poly.type
_entity_poly.pdbx_seq_one_letter_code
_entity_poly.pdbx_strand_id
1 'polypeptide(L)'
;MSADEALKKLLLSFEHYYDIKIDGAASPFAAEAEFHQHQEQYILIRAAHVSDVDSNEYVFFYICESLDCENLEKIAEKAWSEGLSRVKVYPGHRNSDVILVVLAEKIDNPTFKKIKKTKFYKSYAFSFRGWSHFKLVAMETSSKKLASNRLGKDLKKLFKTI
;
A
#
# COMPACT_ATOMS: atom_id res chain seq x y z
N MET A 1 -14.91 -3.22 -15.00
CA MET A 1 -14.38 -1.99 -14.36
C MET A 1 -12.93 -1.85 -14.77
N SER A 2 -12.55 -0.69 -15.28
CA SER A 2 -11.15 -0.43 -15.62
C SER A 2 -10.29 -0.21 -14.36
N ALA A 3 -8.97 -0.32 -14.50
CA ALA A 3 -8.06 -0.03 -13.39
C ALA A 3 -8.14 1.43 -12.93
N ASP A 4 -8.35 2.36 -13.88
CA ASP A 4 -8.53 3.79 -13.56
C ASP A 4 -9.81 4.07 -12.79
N GLU A 5 -10.92 3.42 -13.16
CA GLU A 5 -12.18 3.54 -12.40
C GLU A 5 -12.04 2.98 -10.98
N ALA A 6 -11.35 1.85 -10.85
CA ALA A 6 -11.07 1.25 -9.55
C ALA A 6 -10.19 2.18 -8.70
N LEU A 7 -9.16 2.78 -9.30
CA LEU A 7 -8.30 3.75 -8.61
C LEU A 7 -9.11 4.95 -8.11
N LYS A 8 -9.93 5.56 -8.95
CA LYS A 8 -10.77 6.70 -8.55
C LYS A 8 -11.65 6.37 -7.35
N LYS A 9 -12.30 5.21 -7.37
CA LYS A 9 -13.14 4.77 -6.24
C LYS A 9 -12.34 4.53 -4.96
N LEU A 10 -11.15 3.92 -5.08
CA LEU A 10 -10.27 3.73 -3.92
C LEU A 10 -9.81 5.06 -3.33
N LEU A 11 -9.38 6.01 -4.16
CA LEU A 11 -8.89 7.31 -3.69
C LEU A 11 -9.96 8.07 -2.89
N LEU A 12 -11.24 7.96 -3.26
CA LEU A 12 -12.35 8.53 -2.47
C LEU A 12 -12.38 7.99 -1.03
N SER A 13 -11.98 6.73 -0.82
CA SER A 13 -11.89 6.14 0.51
C SER A 13 -10.74 6.69 1.35
N PHE A 14 -9.74 7.30 0.73
CA PHE A 14 -8.57 7.87 1.37
C PHE A 14 -8.66 9.37 1.64
N GLU A 15 -9.55 10.10 0.94
CA GLU A 15 -9.59 11.57 0.95
C GLU A 15 -9.72 12.20 2.35
N HIS A 16 -10.45 11.56 3.27
CA HIS A 16 -10.71 12.14 4.58
C HIS A 16 -9.52 12.08 5.54
N TYR A 17 -8.59 11.14 5.33
CA TYR A 17 -7.57 10.81 6.33
C TYR A 17 -6.16 10.79 5.80
N TYR A 18 -6.01 10.80 4.49
CA TYR A 18 -4.73 10.74 3.81
C TYR A 18 -4.51 11.99 2.97
N ASP A 19 -3.27 12.46 2.95
CA ASP A 19 -2.82 13.45 1.98
C ASP A 19 -2.56 12.73 0.65
N ILE A 20 -3.43 12.96 -0.33
CA ILE A 20 -3.38 12.31 -1.64
C ILE A 20 -2.63 13.17 -2.63
N LYS A 21 -1.76 12.52 -3.41
CA LYS A 21 -1.00 13.12 -4.49
C LYS A 21 -1.20 12.30 -5.76
N ILE A 22 -1.82 12.91 -6.76
CA ILE A 22 -2.02 12.32 -8.09
C ILE A 22 -0.99 12.91 -9.04
N ASP A 23 -1.05 14.23 -9.26
CA ASP A 23 -0.05 14.94 -10.03
C ASP A 23 1.27 15.02 -9.25
N GLY A 24 2.35 14.57 -9.88
CA GLY A 24 3.66 14.52 -9.25
C GLY A 24 3.88 13.34 -8.29
N ALA A 25 3.05 12.30 -8.34
CA ALA A 25 3.36 11.02 -7.72
C ALA A 25 4.68 10.48 -8.28
N ALA A 26 5.46 9.78 -7.46
CA ALA A 26 6.72 9.18 -7.91
C ALA A 26 6.45 8.18 -9.04
N SER A 27 7.20 8.31 -10.15
CA SER A 27 7.07 7.37 -11.26
C SER A 27 7.51 5.96 -10.81
N PRO A 28 6.81 4.88 -11.18
CA PRO A 28 5.69 4.79 -12.12
C PRO A 28 4.29 4.74 -11.47
N PHE A 29 4.13 5.27 -10.26
CA PHE A 29 2.86 5.22 -9.54
C PHE A 29 1.85 6.21 -10.10
N ALA A 30 0.59 5.79 -10.19
CA ALA A 30 -0.53 6.62 -10.64
C ALA A 30 -1.00 7.61 -9.57
N ALA A 31 -0.81 7.26 -8.30
CA ALA A 31 -1.11 8.11 -7.14
C ALA A 31 -0.32 7.66 -5.92
N GLU A 32 -0.26 8.54 -4.93
CA GLU A 32 0.30 8.29 -3.62
C GLU A 32 -0.65 8.80 -2.54
N ALA A 33 -0.57 8.23 -1.35
CA ALA A 33 -1.26 8.75 -0.18
C ALA A 33 -0.37 8.59 1.07
N GLU A 34 -0.38 9.59 1.94
CA GLU A 34 0.36 9.57 3.19
C GLU A 34 -0.58 9.78 4.37
N PHE A 35 -0.40 8.98 5.40
CA PHE A 35 -1.05 9.13 6.69
C PHE A 35 -0.01 9.35 7.78
N HIS A 36 -0.24 10.39 8.60
CA HIS A 36 0.60 10.71 9.74
C HIS A 36 -0.21 10.69 11.03
N GLN A 37 0.29 9.99 12.02
CA GLN A 37 -0.38 9.67 13.28
C GLN A 37 -0.89 10.87 14.10
N HIS A 38 -0.37 12.05 13.91
CA HIS A 38 -0.75 13.24 14.70
C HIS A 38 -2.12 13.85 14.34
N GLN A 39 -2.88 13.22 13.45
CA GLN A 39 -4.22 13.68 13.09
C GLN A 39 -5.26 13.12 14.07
N GLU A 40 -6.06 14.00 14.66
CA GLU A 40 -7.07 13.65 15.67
C GLU A 40 -8.14 12.65 15.22
N GLN A 41 -8.29 12.45 13.91
CA GLN A 41 -9.32 11.59 13.30
C GLN A 41 -8.87 10.16 13.07
N TYR A 42 -7.70 9.84 13.49
CA TYR A 42 -7.06 8.56 13.35
C TYR A 42 -7.88 7.36 13.90
N ILE A 43 -8.70 7.56 14.93
CA ILE A 43 -9.54 6.52 15.53
C ILE A 43 -10.54 5.93 14.53
N LEU A 44 -11.06 6.73 13.61
CA LEU A 44 -12.03 6.28 12.60
C LEU A 44 -11.39 5.42 11.52
N ILE A 45 -10.13 5.68 11.18
CA ILE A 45 -9.37 4.85 10.24
C ILE A 45 -9.12 3.46 10.80
N ARG A 46 -8.91 3.35 12.11
CA ARG A 46 -8.73 2.06 12.77
C ARG A 46 -9.91 1.12 12.62
N ALA A 47 -11.11 1.66 12.56
CA ALA A 47 -12.31 0.84 12.31
C ALA A 47 -12.30 0.25 10.89
N ALA A 48 -11.70 0.95 9.93
CA ALA A 48 -11.55 0.48 8.55
C ALA A 48 -10.28 -0.35 8.33
N HIS A 49 -9.21 0.00 9.02
CA HIS A 49 -7.91 -0.69 8.98
C HIS A 49 -7.62 -1.27 10.35
N VAL A 50 -7.42 -2.53 10.48
CA VAL A 50 -6.86 -3.13 11.69
C VAL A 50 -5.35 -2.91 11.67
N SER A 51 -4.91 -1.66 11.61
CA SER A 51 -3.49 -1.32 11.65
C SER A 51 -3.07 -0.86 13.03
N ASP A 52 -1.80 -1.04 13.33
CA ASP A 52 -1.21 -0.61 14.60
C ASP A 52 -1.41 0.87 14.84
N VAL A 53 -1.69 1.21 16.08
CA VAL A 53 -2.11 2.52 16.55
C VAL A 53 -1.10 3.64 16.27
N ASP A 54 0.14 3.28 16.08
CA ASP A 54 1.29 4.19 16.07
C ASP A 54 2.02 4.21 14.72
N SER A 55 1.33 3.94 13.60
CA SER A 55 1.99 3.87 12.29
C SER A 55 1.73 5.08 11.41
N ASN A 56 2.81 5.58 10.81
CA ASN A 56 2.72 6.37 9.59
C ASN A 56 2.56 5.41 8.41
N GLU A 57 1.83 5.81 7.40
CA GLU A 57 1.59 4.99 6.22
C GLU A 57 1.95 5.76 4.95
N TYR A 58 2.71 5.12 4.07
CA TYR A 58 3.08 5.61 2.74
C TYR A 58 2.49 4.66 1.72
N VAL A 59 1.46 5.10 1.01
CA VAL A 59 0.67 4.28 0.09
C VAL A 59 1.00 4.64 -1.34
N PHE A 60 1.31 3.65 -2.16
CA PHE A 60 1.59 3.79 -3.59
C PHE A 60 0.56 3.00 -4.38
N PHE A 61 -0.04 3.64 -5.38
CA PHE A 61 -1.03 3.03 -6.27
C PHE A 61 -0.41 2.80 -7.64
N TYR A 62 -0.39 1.56 -8.07
CA TYR A 62 0.12 1.17 -9.38
C TYR A 62 -0.99 0.56 -10.23
N ILE A 63 -1.09 1.00 -11.48
CA ILE A 63 -2.05 0.48 -12.45
C ILE A 63 -1.32 -0.08 -13.66
N CYS A 64 -1.77 -1.22 -14.18
CA CYS A 64 -1.24 -1.83 -15.39
C CYS A 64 -2.28 -2.72 -16.09
N GLU A 65 -2.06 -3.00 -17.37
CA GLU A 65 -2.88 -3.95 -18.09
C GLU A 65 -2.62 -5.39 -17.66
N SER A 66 -1.36 -5.75 -17.50
CA SER A 66 -0.95 -7.10 -17.11
C SER A 66 0.16 -7.06 -16.07
N LEU A 67 -0.01 -7.85 -15.02
CA LEU A 67 0.97 -8.02 -13.97
C LEU A 67 1.57 -9.43 -14.02
N ASP A 68 2.86 -9.51 -14.29
CA ASP A 68 3.67 -10.72 -14.18
C ASP A 68 4.63 -10.67 -12.97
N CYS A 69 5.33 -11.78 -12.74
CA CYS A 69 6.26 -11.88 -11.60
C CYS A 69 7.41 -10.88 -11.65
N GLU A 70 7.93 -10.58 -12.84
CA GLU A 70 9.03 -9.64 -13.00
C GLU A 70 8.60 -8.20 -12.73
N ASN A 71 7.48 -7.80 -13.29
CA ASN A 71 6.91 -6.47 -13.05
C ASN A 71 6.50 -6.28 -11.59
N LEU A 72 5.89 -7.30 -10.97
CA LEU A 72 5.58 -7.26 -9.54
C LEU A 72 6.83 -7.01 -8.70
N GLU A 73 7.92 -7.71 -8.98
CA GLU A 73 9.18 -7.57 -8.24
C GLU A 73 9.74 -6.14 -8.35
N LYS A 74 9.81 -5.62 -9.58
CA LYS A 74 10.28 -4.25 -9.83
C LYS A 74 9.43 -3.19 -9.12
N ILE A 75 8.11 -3.29 -9.21
CA ILE A 75 7.22 -2.30 -8.62
C ILE A 75 7.18 -2.40 -7.09
N ALA A 76 7.27 -3.60 -6.53
CA ALA A 76 7.35 -3.79 -5.09
C ALA A 76 8.64 -3.22 -4.50
N GLU A 77 9.79 -3.46 -5.14
CA GLU A 77 11.08 -2.87 -4.75
C GLU A 77 11.06 -1.34 -4.87
N LYS A 78 10.45 -0.81 -5.93
CA LYS A 78 10.32 0.64 -6.13
C LYS A 78 9.47 1.28 -5.03
N ALA A 79 8.32 0.71 -4.72
CA ALA A 79 7.44 1.20 -3.65
C ALA A 79 8.16 1.15 -2.29
N TRP A 80 8.84 0.05 -2.00
CA TRP A 80 9.61 -0.11 -0.78
C TRP A 80 10.72 0.94 -0.63
N SER A 81 11.52 1.13 -1.67
CA SER A 81 12.59 2.13 -1.71
C SER A 81 12.06 3.55 -1.54
N GLU A 82 11.01 3.92 -2.28
CA GLU A 82 10.37 5.24 -2.17
C GLU A 82 9.81 5.48 -0.76
N GLY A 83 9.08 4.51 -0.23
CA GLY A 83 8.52 4.60 1.11
C GLY A 83 9.59 4.77 2.18
N LEU A 84 10.64 3.96 2.14
CA LEU A 84 11.74 4.05 3.09
C LEU A 84 12.47 5.41 3.04
N SER A 85 12.59 6.01 1.85
CA SER A 85 13.22 7.33 1.70
C SER A 85 12.47 8.44 2.42
N ARG A 86 11.18 8.23 2.72
CA ARG A 86 10.29 9.19 3.40
C ARG A 86 10.16 8.96 4.89
N VAL A 87 10.59 7.81 5.38
CA VAL A 87 10.54 7.48 6.81
C VAL A 87 11.48 8.38 7.59
N LYS A 88 10.93 9.11 8.56
CA LYS A 88 11.70 9.93 9.51
C LYS A 88 11.83 9.17 10.82
N VAL A 89 13.05 8.77 11.14
CA VAL A 89 13.37 8.09 12.41
C VAL A 89 13.67 9.13 13.47
N TYR A 90 12.89 9.14 14.54
CA TYR A 90 13.02 10.07 15.67
C TYR A 90 12.81 9.33 16.99
N PRO A 91 13.24 9.88 18.13
CA PRO A 91 12.93 9.31 19.43
C PRO A 91 11.41 9.20 19.61
N GLY A 92 10.90 7.99 19.90
CA GLY A 92 9.47 7.71 19.98
C GLY A 92 8.81 7.23 18.69
N HIS A 93 9.52 7.24 17.54
CA HIS A 93 9.06 6.57 16.32
C HIS A 93 8.89 5.07 16.57
N ARG A 94 7.75 4.50 16.19
CA ARG A 94 7.47 3.08 16.37
C ARG A 94 7.38 2.34 15.06
N ASN A 95 6.45 2.73 14.18
CA ASN A 95 6.21 2.02 12.96
C ASN A 95 5.93 2.96 11.80
N SER A 96 6.40 2.59 10.62
CA SER A 96 6.04 3.22 9.34
C SER A 96 5.80 2.12 8.31
N ASP A 97 4.57 2.02 7.84
CA ASP A 97 4.20 1.03 6.84
C ASP A 97 4.35 1.58 5.43
N VAL A 98 4.94 0.78 4.56
CA VAL A 98 4.94 1.03 3.12
C VAL A 98 3.89 0.12 2.50
N ILE A 99 2.93 0.70 1.82
CA ILE A 99 1.78 0.00 1.26
C ILE A 99 1.80 0.11 -0.27
N LEU A 100 1.72 -1.01 -0.95
CA LEU A 100 1.55 -1.06 -2.40
C LEU A 100 0.17 -1.62 -2.73
N VAL A 101 -0.61 -0.83 -3.46
CA VAL A 101 -1.90 -1.21 -4.03
C VAL A 101 -1.75 -1.36 -5.53
N VAL A 102 -1.96 -2.55 -6.05
CA VAL A 102 -1.88 -2.83 -7.49
C VAL A 102 -3.26 -3.10 -8.06
N LEU A 103 -3.58 -2.40 -9.14
CA LEU A 103 -4.79 -2.59 -9.93
C LEU A 103 -4.36 -3.02 -11.34
N ALA A 104 -4.53 -4.29 -11.67
CA ALA A 104 -4.17 -4.84 -12.96
C ALA A 104 -5.40 -5.41 -13.66
N GLU A 105 -5.53 -5.25 -14.97
CA GLU A 105 -6.64 -5.89 -15.69
C GLU A 105 -6.52 -7.41 -15.65
N LYS A 106 -5.28 -7.92 -15.75
CA LYS A 106 -4.97 -9.36 -15.67
C LYS A 106 -3.77 -9.61 -14.77
N ILE A 107 -3.85 -10.69 -14.00
CA ILE A 107 -2.74 -11.18 -13.16
C ILE A 107 -2.59 -12.68 -13.42
N ASP A 108 -1.42 -13.13 -13.81
CA ASP A 108 -1.17 -14.55 -14.04
C ASP A 108 -1.12 -15.35 -12.72
N ASN A 109 -1.34 -16.65 -12.81
CA ASN A 109 -1.38 -17.51 -11.63
C ASN A 109 -0.05 -17.56 -10.84
N PRO A 110 1.12 -17.63 -11.47
CA PRO A 110 2.38 -17.52 -10.75
C PRO A 110 2.52 -16.22 -9.94
N THR A 111 2.05 -15.12 -10.50
CA THR A 111 2.10 -13.80 -9.85
C THR A 111 1.15 -13.72 -8.64
N PHE A 112 -0.04 -14.30 -8.72
CA PHE A 112 -0.91 -14.44 -7.54
C PHE A 112 -0.23 -15.18 -6.38
N LYS A 113 0.57 -16.20 -6.68
CA LYS A 113 1.35 -16.92 -5.67
C LYS A 113 2.49 -16.07 -5.12
N LYS A 114 3.18 -15.33 -6.00
CA LYS A 114 4.30 -14.45 -5.62
C LYS A 114 3.84 -13.28 -4.74
N ILE A 115 2.68 -12.67 -5.01
CA ILE A 115 2.08 -11.63 -4.17
C ILE A 115 2.00 -12.08 -2.71
N LYS A 116 1.52 -13.28 -2.44
CA LYS A 116 1.37 -13.83 -1.09
C LYS A 116 2.70 -13.99 -0.35
N LYS A 117 3.79 -14.18 -1.07
CA LYS A 117 5.14 -14.41 -0.54
C LYS A 117 6.01 -13.16 -0.49
N THR A 118 5.58 -12.06 -1.12
CA THR A 118 6.34 -10.81 -1.15
C THR A 118 6.41 -10.21 0.25
N LYS A 119 7.62 -9.96 0.74
CA LYS A 119 7.87 -9.49 2.09
C LYS A 119 9.10 -8.58 2.13
N PHE A 120 8.96 -7.41 2.75
CA PHE A 120 10.07 -6.54 3.12
C PHE A 120 9.92 -6.10 4.57
N TYR A 121 11.04 -5.92 5.23
CA TYR A 121 11.11 -5.48 6.61
C TYR A 121 12.39 -4.70 6.87
N LYS A 122 12.30 -3.68 7.69
CA LYS A 122 13.46 -2.94 8.19
C LYS A 122 13.24 -2.52 9.63
N SER A 123 14.23 -2.75 10.50
CA SER A 123 14.26 -2.20 11.85
C SER A 123 15.25 -1.04 11.94
N TYR A 124 15.01 -0.14 12.90
CA TYR A 124 15.81 1.03 13.13
C TYR A 124 16.43 0.96 14.54
N ALA A 125 17.77 1.12 14.64
CA ALA A 125 18.49 1.07 15.89
C ALA A 125 18.10 -0.16 16.74
N PHE A 126 18.21 -1.37 16.18
CA PHE A 126 17.81 -2.63 16.82
C PHE A 126 16.37 -2.62 17.37
N SER A 127 15.45 -1.99 16.64
CA SER A 127 14.04 -1.76 16.99
C SER A 127 13.78 -0.75 18.12
N PHE A 128 14.79 -0.13 18.70
CA PHE A 128 14.60 0.96 19.68
C PHE A 128 13.94 2.20 19.06
N ARG A 129 14.08 2.41 17.75
CA ARG A 129 13.48 3.51 17.01
C ARG A 129 12.43 3.04 16.01
N GLY A 130 11.86 1.84 16.26
CA GLY A 130 10.78 1.28 15.48
C GLY A 130 11.22 0.48 14.27
N TRP A 131 10.28 0.25 13.37
CA TRP A 131 10.44 -0.60 12.20
C TRP A 131 9.53 -0.16 11.06
N SER A 132 9.78 -0.71 9.88
CA SER A 132 8.91 -0.59 8.71
C SER A 132 8.53 -1.95 8.18
N HIS A 133 7.25 -2.10 7.83
CA HIS A 133 6.71 -3.27 7.16
C HIS A 133 6.21 -2.93 5.77
N PHE A 134 6.20 -3.94 4.90
CA PHE A 134 5.63 -3.84 3.57
C PHE A 134 4.29 -4.56 3.50
N LYS A 135 3.24 -3.84 3.13
CA LYS A 135 1.90 -4.37 2.89
C LYS A 135 1.59 -4.31 1.40
N LEU A 136 1.13 -5.40 0.86
CA LEU A 136 0.81 -5.53 -0.56
C LEU A 136 -0.59 -6.08 -0.73
N VAL A 137 -1.40 -5.41 -1.54
CA VAL A 137 -2.67 -5.91 -2.04
C VAL A 137 -2.77 -5.65 -3.54
N ALA A 138 -3.26 -6.63 -4.28
CA ALA A 138 -3.50 -6.53 -5.71
C ALA A 138 -4.90 -7.00 -6.07
N MET A 139 -5.54 -6.29 -6.99
CA MET A 139 -6.81 -6.68 -7.59
C MET A 139 -6.66 -6.88 -9.09
N GLU A 140 -7.12 -8.03 -9.56
CA GLU A 140 -7.40 -8.24 -10.98
C GLU A 140 -8.77 -7.64 -11.27
N THR A 141 -8.81 -6.54 -12.03
CA THR A 141 -10.05 -5.77 -12.22
C THR A 141 -11.06 -6.47 -13.12
N SER A 142 -10.59 -7.34 -14.03
CA SER A 142 -11.47 -8.12 -14.92
C SER A 142 -12.33 -9.14 -14.16
N SER A 143 -11.78 -9.77 -13.11
CA SER A 143 -12.46 -10.81 -12.34
C SER A 143 -12.80 -10.40 -10.89
N LYS A 144 -12.36 -9.23 -10.47
CA LYS A 144 -12.38 -8.74 -9.06
C LYS A 144 -11.66 -9.66 -8.07
N LYS A 145 -10.74 -10.48 -8.56
CA LYS A 145 -9.95 -11.38 -7.72
C LYS A 145 -8.88 -10.61 -6.96
N LEU A 146 -8.81 -10.84 -5.66
CA LEU A 146 -7.89 -10.16 -4.74
C LEU A 146 -6.80 -11.10 -4.24
N ALA A 147 -5.59 -10.59 -4.20
CA ALA A 147 -4.46 -11.21 -3.50
C ALA A 147 -3.77 -10.20 -2.58
N SER A 148 -3.13 -10.68 -1.54
CA SER A 148 -2.32 -9.86 -0.66
C SER A 148 -1.20 -10.67 -0.04
N ASN A 149 -0.15 -10.01 0.41
CA ASN A 149 0.78 -10.63 1.33
C ASN A 149 0.14 -10.74 2.73
N ARG A 150 0.83 -11.35 3.67
CA ARG A 150 0.31 -11.59 5.03
C ARG A 150 -0.13 -10.30 5.73
N LEU A 151 0.71 -9.28 5.70
CA LEU A 151 0.47 -8.02 6.39
C LEU A 151 -0.54 -7.12 5.68
N GLY A 152 -0.72 -7.30 4.36
CA GLY A 152 -1.71 -6.57 3.56
C GLY A 152 -3.11 -7.20 3.56
N LYS A 153 -3.34 -8.27 4.32
CA LYS A 153 -4.62 -9.01 4.30
C LYS A 153 -5.83 -8.13 4.62
N ASP A 154 -5.68 -7.23 5.56
CA ASP A 154 -6.77 -6.34 5.99
C ASP A 154 -7.11 -5.27 4.96
N LEU A 155 -6.15 -4.91 4.09
CA LEU A 155 -6.38 -3.97 2.99
C LEU A 155 -7.41 -4.46 1.98
N LYS A 156 -7.67 -5.77 1.91
CA LYS A 156 -8.73 -6.31 1.05
C LYS A 156 -10.12 -5.76 1.39
N LYS A 157 -10.30 -5.26 2.61
CA LYS A 157 -11.56 -4.62 3.02
C LYS A 157 -11.85 -3.34 2.25
N LEU A 158 -10.80 -2.62 1.80
CA LEU A 158 -10.94 -1.41 0.99
C LEU A 158 -11.65 -1.66 -0.35
N PHE A 159 -11.57 -2.89 -0.85
CA PHE A 159 -12.15 -3.28 -2.14
C PHE A 159 -13.60 -3.75 -2.06
N LYS A 160 -14.20 -3.78 -0.86
CA LYS A 160 -15.60 -4.22 -0.71
C LYS A 160 -16.61 -3.23 -1.29
N THR A 161 -16.20 -1.98 -1.49
CA THR A 161 -17.03 -0.89 -2.01
C THR A 161 -16.80 -0.62 -3.50
N ILE A 162 -15.96 -1.43 -4.17
CA ILE A 162 -15.57 -1.23 -5.57
C ILE A 162 -16.24 -2.22 -6.54
#